data_439330e7e71e6f4cd0f1807a2e0bdb7b
#
_entry.id   439330e7e71e6f4cd0f1807a2e0bdb7b
#
_cell.length_a   1.000
_cell.length_b   1.000
_cell.length_c   1.000
_cell.angle_alpha   90.00
_cell.angle_beta   90.00
_cell.angle_gamma   90.00
#
_symmetry.space_group_name_H-M   'P 1'
#
loop_
_entity.id
_entity.type
_entity.pdbx_description
1 polymer ?
#
loop_
_entity_poly.entity_id
_entity_poly.type
_entity_poly.pdbx_seq_one_letter_code
_entity_poly.pdbx_strand_id
1 'polypeptide(L)'
;MWPMTGRWIILLGLLGALWCPAVLAVDFMNDVKPLLSRLGCNGSSCHGKAEGQNGFKLSVFGADPRGDYHSILKEARGRRITQAAPEASLFLRKATGEVGHGGGVRLQKGSREYRVLHDWIRGGLTFAEEKRPEMVALRMEPARAVLPFGARQPLKVIARYADGREADVTWQAVFHSNDVGMAKVDEQ
;
A
#
# COMPACT_ATOMS: atom_id res chain seq x y z
N MET A 1 69.26 -11.22 36.71
CA MET A 1 68.23 -10.18 36.81
C MET A 1 67.80 -9.77 35.39
N TRP A 2 66.70 -10.27 34.95
CA TRP A 2 66.17 -9.92 33.63
C TRP A 2 64.80 -9.30 33.83
N PRO A 3 64.44 -8.17 33.19
CA PRO A 3 63.11 -7.60 33.27
C PRO A 3 62.19 -8.21 32.20
N MET A 4 61.10 -8.79 32.64
CA MET A 4 59.99 -9.24 31.77
C MET A 4 59.18 -8.01 31.38
N THR A 5 59.25 -7.61 30.10
CA THR A 5 58.37 -6.60 29.50
C THR A 5 57.09 -7.27 29.01
N GLY A 6 56.02 -7.12 29.77
CA GLY A 6 54.67 -7.58 29.38
C GLY A 6 54.10 -6.70 28.27
N ARG A 7 53.88 -7.29 27.08
CA ARG A 7 53.15 -6.65 25.99
C ARG A 7 51.65 -6.89 26.23
N TRP A 8 50.93 -5.83 26.59
CA TRP A 8 49.46 -5.83 26.61
C TRP A 8 48.94 -5.68 25.18
N ILE A 9 48.29 -6.74 24.65
CA ILE A 9 47.56 -6.67 23.39
C ILE A 9 46.15 -6.19 23.72
N ILE A 10 45.85 -4.93 23.34
CA ILE A 10 44.51 -4.38 23.41
C ILE A 10 43.74 -4.88 22.18
N LEU A 11 42.86 -5.87 22.35
CA LEU A 11 41.86 -6.28 21.35
C LEU A 11 40.75 -5.24 21.29
N LEU A 12 40.85 -4.32 20.34
CA LEU A 12 39.75 -3.44 19.97
C LEU A 12 38.71 -4.27 19.22
N GLY A 13 37.69 -4.70 19.95
CA GLY A 13 36.47 -5.31 19.35
C GLY A 13 35.71 -4.28 18.56
N LEU A 14 35.72 -4.37 17.21
CA LEU A 14 34.83 -3.64 16.31
C LEU A 14 33.41 -4.17 16.49
N LEU A 15 32.60 -3.53 17.33
CA LEU A 15 31.17 -3.68 17.35
C LEU A 15 30.61 -3.00 16.10
N GLY A 16 30.50 -3.77 15.02
CA GLY A 16 29.74 -3.37 13.84
C GLY A 16 28.27 -3.27 14.20
N ALA A 17 27.76 -2.05 14.38
CA ALA A 17 26.32 -1.82 14.49
C ALA A 17 25.65 -2.26 13.18
N LEU A 18 24.95 -3.39 13.20
CA LEU A 18 24.06 -3.82 12.12
C LEU A 18 22.93 -2.79 12.04
N TRP A 19 23.07 -1.83 11.14
CA TRP A 19 22.00 -0.89 10.79
C TRP A 19 20.96 -1.66 10.00
N CYS A 20 20.00 -2.26 10.69
CA CYS A 20 18.82 -2.81 10.06
C CYS A 20 17.93 -1.60 9.67
N PRO A 21 17.65 -1.35 8.37
CA PRO A 21 16.74 -0.29 8.00
C PRO A 21 15.37 -0.63 8.60
N ALA A 22 14.80 0.29 9.37
CA ALA A 22 13.47 0.14 9.90
C ALA A 22 12.50 0.03 8.71
N VAL A 23 11.98 -1.17 8.47
CA VAL A 23 10.86 -1.36 7.54
C VAL A 23 9.66 -0.69 8.19
N LEU A 24 9.18 0.40 7.59
CA LEU A 24 7.97 1.07 8.07
C LEU A 24 6.82 0.07 8.05
N ALA A 25 6.13 -0.04 9.18
CA ALA A 25 4.96 -0.90 9.27
C ALA A 25 3.88 -0.43 8.28
N VAL A 26 3.18 -1.38 7.68
CA VAL A 26 2.07 -1.08 6.77
C VAL A 26 0.95 -0.43 7.56
N ASP A 27 0.42 0.70 7.09
CA ASP A 27 -0.71 1.38 7.71
C ASP A 27 -1.86 1.66 6.75
N PHE A 28 -3.03 1.96 7.34
CA PHE A 28 -4.25 2.20 6.58
C PHE A 28 -4.14 3.43 5.69
N MET A 29 -3.66 4.55 6.21
CA MET A 29 -3.68 5.84 5.51
C MET A 29 -2.76 5.85 4.29
N ASN A 30 -1.57 5.31 4.43
CA ASN A 30 -0.52 5.43 3.42
C ASN A 30 -0.45 4.23 2.48
N ASP A 31 -0.93 3.06 2.90
CA ASP A 31 -0.79 1.83 2.13
C ASP A 31 -2.15 1.24 1.73
N VAL A 32 -3.07 1.05 2.68
CA VAL A 32 -4.35 0.36 2.41
C VAL A 32 -5.35 1.25 1.68
N LYS A 33 -5.57 2.48 2.13
CA LYS A 33 -6.52 3.41 1.51
C LYS A 33 -6.22 3.66 0.02
N PRO A 34 -4.97 3.93 -0.40
CA PRO A 34 -4.65 4.07 -1.82
C PRO A 34 -4.94 2.79 -2.62
N LEU A 35 -4.67 1.63 -2.05
CA LEU A 35 -4.97 0.35 -2.70
C LEU A 35 -6.47 0.13 -2.89
N LEU A 36 -7.32 0.49 -1.92
CA LEU A 36 -8.76 0.38 -2.07
C LEU A 36 -9.27 1.21 -3.25
N SER A 37 -8.68 2.40 -3.46
CA SER A 37 -9.01 3.25 -4.61
C SER A 37 -8.50 2.66 -5.92
N ARG A 38 -7.25 2.20 -5.97
CA ARG A 38 -6.65 1.59 -7.15
C ARG A 38 -7.41 0.33 -7.59
N LEU A 39 -7.77 -0.54 -6.65
CA LEU A 39 -8.53 -1.76 -6.92
C LEU A 39 -10.03 -1.50 -7.21
N GLY A 40 -10.46 -0.23 -7.15
CA GLY A 40 -11.83 0.19 -7.40
C GLY A 40 -12.83 -0.19 -6.31
N CYS A 41 -12.34 -0.64 -5.14
CA CYS A 41 -13.20 -1.10 -4.04
C CYS A 41 -14.12 0.01 -3.52
N ASN A 42 -13.61 1.23 -3.41
CA ASN A 42 -14.33 2.41 -2.92
C ASN A 42 -14.87 3.32 -4.04
N GLY A 43 -14.90 2.82 -5.28
CA GLY A 43 -15.56 3.51 -6.39
C GLY A 43 -17.07 3.54 -6.22
N SER A 44 -17.73 4.50 -6.88
CA SER A 44 -19.19 4.72 -6.81
C SER A 44 -20.05 3.56 -7.35
N SER A 45 -19.48 2.69 -8.16
CA SER A 45 -20.15 1.46 -8.65
C SER A 45 -19.96 0.27 -7.72
N CYS A 46 -19.06 0.37 -6.73
CA CYS A 46 -18.74 -0.68 -5.77
C CYS A 46 -19.18 -0.27 -4.35
N HIS A 47 -18.28 -0.39 -3.37
CA HIS A 47 -18.60 -0.09 -1.97
C HIS A 47 -18.72 1.42 -1.68
N GLY A 48 -18.30 2.30 -2.61
CA GLY A 48 -18.42 3.76 -2.49
C GLY A 48 -19.82 4.31 -2.84
N LYS A 49 -20.74 3.49 -3.33
CA LYS A 49 -22.13 3.98 -3.55
C LYS A 49 -22.84 4.25 -2.24
N ALA A 50 -23.94 5.04 -2.29
CA ALA A 50 -24.64 5.57 -1.12
C ALA A 50 -25.02 4.48 -0.09
N GLU A 51 -25.50 3.32 -0.54
CA GLU A 51 -25.92 2.19 0.30
C GLU A 51 -24.77 1.18 0.54
N GLY A 52 -23.60 1.35 -0.10
CA GLY A 52 -22.57 0.32 -0.15
C GLY A 52 -23.05 -0.94 -0.90
N GLN A 53 -22.43 -2.07 -0.66
CA GLN A 53 -22.80 -3.37 -1.22
C GLN A 53 -22.95 -4.41 -0.09
N ASN A 54 -24.14 -4.99 0.04
CA ASN A 54 -24.42 -6.04 1.03
C ASN A 54 -23.99 -5.66 2.47
N GLY A 55 -24.28 -4.41 2.88
CA GLY A 55 -23.92 -3.89 4.20
C GLY A 55 -22.44 -3.62 4.40
N PHE A 56 -21.66 -3.51 3.32
CA PHE A 56 -20.30 -3.00 3.36
C PHE A 56 -20.21 -1.71 2.55
N LYS A 57 -19.99 -0.60 3.23
CA LYS A 57 -19.87 0.73 2.65
C LYS A 57 -18.48 1.28 2.90
N LEU A 58 -17.94 1.95 1.90
CA LEU A 58 -16.73 2.77 1.96
C LEU A 58 -17.06 4.17 1.45
N SER A 59 -16.28 5.15 1.84
CA SER A 59 -16.36 6.48 1.28
C SER A 59 -15.78 6.52 -0.14
N VAL A 60 -16.34 7.36 -1.01
CA VAL A 60 -15.85 7.50 -2.39
C VAL A 60 -14.42 7.98 -2.38
N PHE A 61 -13.52 7.19 -2.99
CA PHE A 61 -12.08 7.44 -3.06
C PHE A 61 -11.39 7.70 -1.71
N GLY A 62 -11.94 7.17 -0.61
CA GLY A 62 -11.35 7.32 0.72
C GLY A 62 -11.51 8.73 1.30
N ALA A 63 -12.62 9.42 1.00
CA ALA A 63 -12.92 10.77 1.51
C ALA A 63 -13.15 10.81 3.02
N ASP A 64 -13.59 9.68 3.62
CA ASP A 64 -13.69 9.49 5.08
C ASP A 64 -12.86 8.28 5.53
N PRO A 65 -11.54 8.45 5.70
CA PRO A 65 -10.66 7.33 6.04
C PRO A 65 -10.98 6.68 7.39
N ARG A 66 -11.48 7.44 8.36
CA ARG A 66 -11.84 6.91 9.69
C ARG A 66 -13.10 6.08 9.63
N GLY A 67 -14.11 6.53 8.90
CA GLY A 67 -15.32 5.76 8.63
C GLY A 67 -15.00 4.48 7.85
N ASP A 68 -14.16 4.55 6.82
CA ASP A 68 -13.74 3.38 6.03
C ASP A 68 -13.02 2.34 6.90
N TYR A 69 -12.07 2.79 7.71
CA TYR A 69 -11.36 1.93 8.65
C TYR A 69 -12.33 1.26 9.64
N HIS A 70 -13.24 2.03 10.22
CA HIS A 70 -14.27 1.51 11.12
C HIS A 70 -15.18 0.50 10.41
N SER A 71 -15.63 0.81 9.19
CA SER A 71 -16.46 -0.09 8.39
C SER A 71 -15.77 -1.42 8.13
N ILE A 72 -14.49 -1.42 7.80
CA ILE A 72 -13.73 -2.65 7.57
C ILE A 72 -13.61 -3.50 8.85
N LEU A 73 -13.29 -2.88 9.98
CA LEU A 73 -12.89 -3.61 11.19
C LEU A 73 -14.04 -3.93 12.14
N LYS A 74 -15.01 -3.02 12.26
CA LYS A 74 -15.99 -3.07 13.37
C LYS A 74 -17.40 -3.41 12.91
N GLU A 75 -17.82 -2.88 11.77
CA GLU A 75 -19.17 -3.14 11.29
C GLU A 75 -19.43 -4.63 11.01
N ALA A 76 -20.70 -4.99 10.96
CA ALA A 76 -21.15 -6.37 10.80
C ALA A 76 -20.45 -7.33 11.80
N ARG A 77 -20.27 -6.89 13.04
CA ARG A 77 -19.60 -7.63 14.14
C ARG A 77 -18.15 -8.01 13.84
N GLY A 78 -17.44 -7.20 13.06
CA GLY A 78 -16.02 -7.42 12.73
C GLY A 78 -15.75 -8.64 11.84
N ARG A 79 -16.75 -9.25 11.23
CA ARG A 79 -16.62 -10.52 10.47
C ARG A 79 -15.72 -10.43 9.24
N ARG A 80 -15.33 -9.21 8.83
CA ARG A 80 -14.52 -9.01 7.63
C ARG A 80 -13.05 -9.33 7.83
N ILE A 81 -12.57 -9.23 9.07
CA ILE A 81 -11.16 -9.39 9.42
C ILE A 81 -10.96 -10.55 10.39
N THR A 82 -9.97 -11.37 10.10
CA THR A 82 -9.48 -12.45 10.98
C THR A 82 -7.98 -12.22 11.16
N GLN A 83 -7.58 -11.48 12.21
CA GLN A 83 -6.19 -11.08 12.41
C GLN A 83 -5.27 -12.27 12.70
N ALA A 84 -5.76 -13.29 13.42
CA ALA A 84 -4.99 -14.48 13.74
C ALA A 84 -4.66 -15.36 12.52
N ALA A 85 -5.45 -15.24 11.46
CA ALA A 85 -5.26 -15.92 10.18
C ALA A 85 -5.68 -14.96 9.05
N PRO A 86 -4.81 -14.01 8.66
CA PRO A 86 -5.15 -12.96 7.70
C PRO A 86 -5.74 -13.47 6.39
N GLU A 87 -5.24 -14.58 5.88
CA GLU A 87 -5.72 -15.25 4.66
C GLU A 87 -7.16 -15.76 4.78
N ALA A 88 -7.65 -16.00 5.99
CA ALA A 88 -9.03 -16.39 6.27
C ALA A 88 -9.98 -15.17 6.35
N SER A 89 -9.46 -13.96 6.33
CA SER A 89 -10.26 -12.73 6.35
C SER A 89 -11.22 -12.68 5.16
N LEU A 90 -12.50 -12.48 5.43
CA LEU A 90 -13.51 -12.32 4.39
C LEU A 90 -13.17 -11.16 3.45
N PHE A 91 -12.50 -10.13 3.95
CA PHE A 91 -12.00 -8.99 3.21
C PHE A 91 -11.06 -9.42 2.07
N LEU A 92 -10.07 -10.27 2.33
CA LEU A 92 -9.15 -10.80 1.32
C LEU A 92 -9.84 -11.84 0.43
N ARG A 93 -10.56 -12.78 1.02
CA ARG A 93 -11.19 -13.88 0.28
C ARG A 93 -12.24 -13.43 -0.71
N LYS A 94 -12.97 -12.35 -0.40
CA LYS A 94 -13.91 -11.72 -1.35
C LYS A 94 -13.14 -11.06 -2.50
N ALA A 95 -12.10 -10.28 -2.19
CA ALA A 95 -11.32 -9.57 -3.19
C ALA A 95 -10.57 -10.51 -4.14
N THR A 96 -10.12 -11.68 -3.66
CA THR A 96 -9.43 -12.70 -4.47
C THR A 96 -10.39 -13.63 -5.22
N GLY A 97 -11.70 -13.55 -4.96
CA GLY A 97 -12.68 -14.45 -5.59
C GLY A 97 -12.76 -15.84 -4.96
N GLU A 98 -12.04 -16.13 -3.88
CA GLU A 98 -12.15 -17.41 -3.13
C GLU A 98 -13.54 -17.59 -2.52
N VAL A 99 -14.25 -16.49 -2.29
CA VAL A 99 -15.67 -16.45 -1.91
C VAL A 99 -16.39 -15.56 -2.88
N GLY A 100 -17.59 -15.97 -3.31
CA GLY A 100 -18.38 -15.26 -4.31
C GLY A 100 -18.46 -13.75 -4.05
N HIS A 101 -18.04 -12.93 -5.03
CA HIS A 101 -17.94 -11.48 -4.97
C HIS A 101 -18.56 -10.86 -6.22
N GLY A 102 -19.63 -10.06 -6.06
CA GLY A 102 -20.32 -9.42 -7.18
C GLY A 102 -19.45 -8.46 -7.99
N GLY A 103 -18.38 -7.92 -7.39
CA GLY A 103 -17.37 -7.11 -8.08
C GLY A 103 -16.33 -7.90 -8.87
N GLY A 104 -16.39 -9.24 -8.87
CA GLY A 104 -15.38 -10.11 -9.48
C GLY A 104 -14.08 -10.17 -8.70
N VAL A 105 -13.04 -10.72 -9.33
CA VAL A 105 -11.68 -10.76 -8.77
C VAL A 105 -11.06 -9.38 -8.91
N ARG A 106 -10.64 -8.79 -7.79
CA ARG A 106 -9.98 -7.47 -7.73
C ARG A 106 -8.54 -7.55 -7.25
N LEU A 107 -8.16 -8.67 -6.66
CA LEU A 107 -6.89 -8.86 -6.01
C LEU A 107 -6.31 -10.23 -6.39
N GLN A 108 -5.10 -10.26 -6.91
CA GLN A 108 -4.41 -11.51 -7.21
C GLN A 108 -3.68 -12.00 -5.96
N LYS A 109 -3.95 -13.24 -5.57
CA LYS A 109 -3.26 -13.88 -4.44
C LYS A 109 -1.74 -13.92 -4.69
N GLY A 110 -0.96 -13.50 -3.72
CA GLY A 110 0.51 -13.43 -3.83
C GLY A 110 1.03 -12.19 -4.57
N SER A 111 0.17 -11.31 -5.09
CA SER A 111 0.61 -10.01 -5.64
C SER A 111 1.20 -9.11 -4.55
N ARG A 112 1.81 -8.00 -4.94
CA ARG A 112 2.28 -6.97 -4.02
C ARG A 112 1.13 -6.42 -3.18
N GLU A 113 0.03 -6.10 -3.84
CA GLU A 113 -1.19 -5.55 -3.23
C GLU A 113 -1.76 -6.52 -2.20
N TYR A 114 -1.80 -7.81 -2.53
CA TYR A 114 -2.23 -8.85 -1.59
C TYR A 114 -1.33 -8.87 -0.35
N ARG A 115 0.00 -8.86 -0.55
CA ARG A 115 0.94 -8.88 0.58
C ARG A 115 0.79 -7.66 1.48
N VAL A 116 0.59 -6.47 0.91
CA VAL A 116 0.36 -5.25 1.70
C VAL A 116 -0.88 -5.37 2.57
N LEU A 117 -2.02 -5.80 1.99
CA LEU A 117 -3.27 -5.98 2.77
C LEU A 117 -3.14 -7.09 3.81
N HIS A 118 -2.51 -8.20 3.45
CA HIS A 118 -2.24 -9.31 4.36
C HIS A 118 -1.35 -8.88 5.54
N ASP A 119 -0.25 -8.18 5.24
CA ASP A 119 0.71 -7.74 6.26
C ASP A 119 0.13 -6.63 7.16
N TRP A 120 -0.74 -5.77 6.62
CA TRP A 120 -1.52 -4.83 7.41
C TRP A 120 -2.40 -5.56 8.43
N ILE A 121 -3.14 -6.59 8.01
CA ILE A 121 -3.99 -7.38 8.90
C ILE A 121 -3.13 -8.08 9.96
N ARG A 122 -2.05 -8.74 9.56
CA ARG A 122 -1.13 -9.44 10.45
C ARG A 122 -0.44 -8.50 11.44
N GLY A 123 -0.05 -7.31 10.97
CA GLY A 123 0.72 -6.32 11.71
C GLY A 123 -0.07 -5.51 12.74
N GLY A 124 -1.36 -5.79 12.96
CA GLY A 124 -2.15 -5.13 14.01
C GLY A 124 -3.10 -4.07 13.49
N LEU A 125 -3.33 -4.00 12.17
CA LEU A 125 -4.34 -3.11 11.59
C LEU A 125 -4.08 -1.63 11.89
N THR A 126 -2.84 -1.20 11.89
CA THR A 126 -2.45 0.20 12.18
C THR A 126 -3.21 1.18 11.29
N PHE A 127 -3.81 2.22 11.89
CA PHE A 127 -4.52 3.27 11.13
C PHE A 127 -3.55 4.20 10.42
N ALA A 128 -2.65 4.81 11.16
CA ALA A 128 -1.55 5.62 10.63
C ALA A 128 -0.41 5.68 11.66
N GLU A 129 0.82 5.73 11.18
CA GLU A 129 1.95 6.08 12.02
C GLU A 129 2.02 7.61 12.14
N GLU A 130 1.93 8.13 13.37
CA GLU A 130 1.99 9.56 13.65
C GLU A 130 3.30 10.24 13.17
N LYS A 131 4.34 9.43 12.91
CA LYS A 131 5.67 9.88 12.50
C LYS A 131 5.95 9.77 11.00
N ARG A 132 4.98 9.32 10.18
CA ARG A 132 5.21 9.29 8.73
C ARG A 132 5.22 10.71 8.18
N PRO A 133 6.27 11.08 7.43
CA PRO A 133 6.33 12.40 6.79
C PRO A 133 5.16 12.58 5.83
N GLU A 134 4.60 13.77 5.79
CA GLU A 134 3.55 14.14 4.86
C GLU A 134 4.06 14.08 3.41
N MET A 135 3.24 13.58 2.49
CA MET A 135 3.50 13.66 1.06
C MET A 135 3.20 15.08 0.56
N VAL A 136 4.23 15.78 0.11
CA VAL A 136 4.15 17.19 -0.30
C VAL A 136 4.07 17.40 -1.80
N ALA A 137 4.44 16.42 -2.62
CA ALA A 137 4.35 16.49 -4.08
C ALA A 137 4.28 15.11 -4.72
N LEU A 138 3.65 15.07 -5.90
CA LEU A 138 3.70 13.96 -6.84
C LEU A 138 4.26 14.46 -8.17
N ARG A 139 5.10 13.63 -8.82
CA ARG A 139 5.51 13.85 -10.20
C ARG A 139 5.38 12.57 -11.00
N MET A 140 5.04 12.71 -12.27
CA MET A 140 4.97 11.60 -13.22
C MET A 140 6.21 11.61 -14.12
N GLU A 141 6.76 10.46 -14.39
CA GLU A 141 7.92 10.27 -15.27
C GLU A 141 7.60 9.29 -16.41
N PRO A 142 7.86 9.68 -17.68
CA PRO A 142 8.29 11.01 -18.11
C PRO A 142 7.13 12.02 -18.02
N ALA A 143 7.43 13.31 -17.74
CA ALA A 143 6.43 14.36 -17.70
C ALA A 143 5.83 14.69 -19.10
N ARG A 144 6.58 14.40 -20.15
CA ARG A 144 6.17 14.54 -21.58
C ARG A 144 6.82 13.43 -22.39
N ALA A 145 6.09 12.95 -23.40
CA ALA A 145 6.63 12.03 -24.39
C ALA A 145 5.98 12.31 -25.75
N VAL A 146 6.74 12.16 -26.84
CA VAL A 146 6.24 12.13 -28.21
C VAL A 146 6.45 10.72 -28.70
N LEU A 147 5.37 10.03 -29.01
CA LEU A 147 5.41 8.62 -29.33
C LEU A 147 4.93 8.37 -30.77
N PRO A 148 5.56 7.46 -31.52
CA PRO A 148 5.00 6.95 -32.76
C PRO A 148 3.65 6.27 -32.48
N PHE A 149 2.80 6.20 -33.51
CA PHE A 149 1.52 5.49 -33.41
C PHE A 149 1.73 4.02 -32.96
N GLY A 150 0.96 3.59 -31.99
CA GLY A 150 1.03 2.24 -31.43
C GLY A 150 2.19 1.97 -30.47
N ALA A 151 3.06 2.96 -30.22
CA ALA A 151 4.12 2.81 -29.23
C ALA A 151 3.58 2.81 -27.79
N ARG A 152 4.36 2.21 -26.88
CA ARG A 152 4.08 2.16 -25.43
C ARG A 152 5.14 2.92 -24.67
N GLN A 153 4.72 3.64 -23.63
CA GLN A 153 5.60 4.37 -22.73
C GLN A 153 5.28 3.97 -21.29
N PRO A 154 6.23 3.32 -20.60
CA PRO A 154 6.10 3.10 -19.15
C PRO A 154 6.01 4.43 -18.41
N LEU A 155 5.11 4.50 -17.43
CA LEU A 155 4.93 5.65 -16.55
C LEU A 155 5.36 5.29 -15.13
N LYS A 156 5.98 6.24 -14.45
CA LYS A 156 6.27 6.16 -13.00
C LYS A 156 5.65 7.34 -12.29
N VAL A 157 5.23 7.12 -11.05
CA VAL A 157 4.78 8.17 -10.15
C VAL A 157 5.71 8.20 -8.95
N ILE A 158 6.35 9.34 -8.74
CA ILE A 158 7.28 9.56 -7.64
C ILE A 158 6.63 10.51 -6.65
N ALA A 159 6.48 10.06 -5.41
CA ALA A 159 6.08 10.89 -4.29
C ALA A 159 7.30 11.53 -3.64
N ARG A 160 7.20 12.81 -3.28
CA ARG A 160 8.16 13.51 -2.44
C ARG A 160 7.51 13.84 -1.10
N TYR A 161 8.23 13.56 -0.03
CA TYR A 161 7.77 13.74 1.35
C TYR A 161 8.42 14.97 2.00
N ALA A 162 7.81 15.46 3.09
CA ALA A 162 8.27 16.64 3.81
C ALA A 162 9.69 16.52 4.39
N ASP A 163 10.16 15.30 4.63
CA ASP A 163 11.53 15.00 5.06
C ASP A 163 12.56 14.98 3.91
N GLY A 164 12.13 15.31 2.68
CA GLY A 164 12.94 15.29 1.48
C GLY A 164 13.08 13.92 0.80
N ARG A 165 12.59 12.85 1.40
CA ARG A 165 12.64 11.50 0.81
C ARG A 165 11.73 11.42 -0.41
N GLU A 166 12.15 10.66 -1.42
CA GLU A 166 11.34 10.29 -2.57
C GLU A 166 11.07 8.78 -2.59
N ALA A 167 9.90 8.39 -3.08
CA ALA A 167 9.54 7.00 -3.26
C ALA A 167 8.74 6.79 -4.55
N ASP A 168 8.97 5.67 -5.22
CA ASP A 168 8.15 5.20 -6.33
C ASP A 168 6.82 4.65 -5.79
N VAL A 169 5.74 5.36 -6.08
CA VAL A 169 4.37 5.03 -5.69
C VAL A 169 3.50 4.63 -6.88
N THR A 170 4.10 4.28 -8.01
CA THR A 170 3.40 3.86 -9.24
C THR A 170 2.38 2.75 -8.96
N TRP A 171 2.75 1.80 -8.12
CA TRP A 171 1.91 0.67 -7.73
C TRP A 171 0.65 1.05 -6.91
N GLN A 172 0.58 2.29 -6.40
CA GLN A 172 -0.58 2.84 -5.68
C GLN A 172 -1.37 3.82 -6.54
N ALA A 173 -0.79 4.28 -7.66
CA ALA A 173 -1.38 5.31 -8.50
C ALA A 173 -2.52 4.75 -9.35
N VAL A 174 -3.54 5.59 -9.57
CA VAL A 174 -4.60 5.37 -10.55
C VAL A 174 -4.35 6.30 -11.72
N PHE A 175 -4.35 5.75 -12.93
CA PHE A 175 -4.12 6.52 -14.16
C PHE A 175 -5.41 6.63 -14.95
N HIS A 176 -5.66 7.81 -15.49
CA HIS A 176 -6.76 8.05 -16.43
C HIS A 176 -6.24 8.81 -17.64
N SER A 177 -6.68 8.41 -18.81
CA SER A 177 -6.49 9.18 -20.03
C SER A 177 -7.61 10.20 -20.18
N ASN A 178 -7.27 11.46 -20.46
CA ASN A 178 -8.25 12.49 -20.79
C ASN A 178 -8.82 12.29 -22.21
N ASP A 179 -8.11 11.57 -23.08
CA ASP A 179 -8.56 11.22 -24.42
C ASP A 179 -8.13 9.79 -24.75
N VAL A 180 -9.06 8.85 -24.56
CA VAL A 180 -8.84 7.43 -24.83
C VAL A 180 -8.73 7.10 -26.33
N GLY A 181 -9.14 8.02 -27.21
CA GLY A 181 -8.92 7.91 -28.65
C GLY A 181 -7.47 8.16 -29.05
N MET A 182 -6.79 9.02 -28.32
CA MET A 182 -5.39 9.36 -28.53
C MET A 182 -4.42 8.46 -27.75
N ALA A 183 -4.71 8.18 -26.50
CA ALA A 183 -3.87 7.34 -25.66
C ALA A 183 -4.70 6.55 -24.65
N LYS A 184 -4.38 5.28 -24.48
CA LYS A 184 -4.95 4.41 -23.43
C LYS A 184 -3.90 4.15 -22.39
N VAL A 185 -4.32 4.02 -21.14
CA VAL A 185 -3.45 3.59 -20.04
C VAL A 185 -3.90 2.19 -19.62
N ASP A 186 -2.95 1.29 -19.49
CA ASP A 186 -3.17 -0.06 -18.96
C ASP A 186 -2.35 -0.27 -17.67
N GLU A 187 -2.67 -1.31 -16.92
CA GLU A 187 -2.07 -1.64 -15.63
C GLU A 187 -1.03 -2.77 -15.78
N GLN A 188 -0.14 -2.69 -16.77
CA GLN A 188 0.91 -3.73 -16.92
C GLN A 188 2.13 -3.46 -16.06
#